data_bc94370216752f7003dfa802daf92555
#
_entry.id   bc94370216752f7003dfa802daf92555
#
_cell.length_a   1.000
_cell.length_b   1.000
_cell.length_c   1.000
_cell.angle_alpha   90.00
_cell.angle_beta   90.00
_cell.angle_gamma   90.00
#
_symmetry.space_group_name_H-M   'P 1'
#
loop_
_entity.id
_entity.type
_entity.pdbx_description
1 polymer ?
#
loop_
_entity_poly.entity_id
_entity_poly.type
_entity_poly.pdbx_seq_one_letter_code
_entity_poly.pdbx_strand_id
1 'polypeptide(L)'
;IAAGCDVLCVNLVDRTAPSDIIKAARQEKIPVIFFNREPVKEDLMQWDQLYYVGCDAKQSGEMQGEIAADYLKAHPGADKNQDGKIQYVLLEGEAGHQDAISRTDCSVKTLIENGIELEKLSYQFADWNRGQAENRMSQLIDHYGTEIELVISNNDEMALGAVEAYRKVGYIRKDWPVIFGIDGLEDALEAVKAGEMQGSIYNDRV
;
A
#
# COMPACT_ATOMS: atom_id res chain seq x y z
N ILE A 1 -10.37 27.46 -13.77
CA ILE A 1 -11.39 28.48 -13.41
C ILE A 1 -11.44 29.56 -14.49
N ALA A 2 -10.36 30.30 -14.75
CA ALA A 2 -10.33 31.36 -15.76
C ALA A 2 -10.68 30.92 -17.20
N ALA A 3 -10.55 29.64 -17.52
CA ALA A 3 -10.88 29.06 -18.81
C ALA A 3 -12.38 28.65 -18.99
N GLY A 4 -13.23 28.92 -17.98
CA GLY A 4 -14.67 28.62 -18.06
C GLY A 4 -14.96 27.11 -17.92
N CYS A 5 -14.51 26.48 -16.83
CA CYS A 5 -14.84 25.10 -16.51
C CYS A 5 -16.08 25.03 -15.63
N ASP A 6 -16.86 23.95 -15.75
CA ASP A 6 -18.08 23.68 -14.98
C ASP A 6 -17.81 22.89 -13.69
N VAL A 7 -16.67 22.22 -13.60
CA VAL A 7 -16.23 21.43 -12.44
C VAL A 7 -14.71 21.37 -12.39
N LEU A 8 -14.14 21.30 -11.20
CA LEU A 8 -12.72 21.05 -10.97
C LEU A 8 -12.53 19.62 -10.46
N CYS A 9 -11.66 18.85 -11.12
CA CYS A 9 -11.16 17.59 -10.61
C CYS A 9 -9.70 17.79 -10.16
N VAL A 10 -9.43 17.53 -8.87
CA VAL A 10 -8.15 17.91 -8.24
C VAL A 10 -7.54 16.73 -7.51
N ASN A 11 -6.31 16.37 -7.88
CA ASN A 11 -5.43 15.54 -7.06
C ASN A 11 -4.48 16.46 -6.29
N LEU A 12 -4.59 16.49 -4.99
CA LEU A 12 -3.75 17.36 -4.16
C LEU A 12 -2.30 16.83 -4.10
N VAL A 13 -1.33 17.73 -4.08
CA VAL A 13 0.05 17.39 -3.73
C VAL A 13 0.18 17.26 -2.21
N ASP A 14 -0.43 18.20 -1.47
CA ASP A 14 -0.52 18.20 -0.02
C ASP A 14 -2.00 18.22 0.39
N ARG A 15 -2.44 17.17 1.06
CA ARG A 15 -3.84 17.01 1.53
C ARG A 15 -4.28 18.08 2.52
N THR A 16 -3.34 18.76 3.17
CA THR A 16 -3.60 19.80 4.17
C THR A 16 -3.66 21.21 3.58
N ALA A 17 -3.47 21.37 2.27
CA ALA A 17 -3.40 22.66 1.61
C ALA A 17 -4.44 22.85 0.47
N PRO A 18 -5.72 22.46 0.62
CA PRO A 18 -6.75 22.66 -0.39
C PRO A 18 -7.37 24.08 -0.34
N SER A 19 -7.08 24.89 0.70
CA SER A 19 -7.85 26.08 1.05
C SER A 19 -7.93 27.14 -0.07
N ASP A 20 -6.85 27.37 -0.80
CA ASP A 20 -6.84 28.35 -1.91
C ASP A 20 -7.69 27.86 -3.10
N ILE A 21 -7.67 26.55 -3.37
CA ILE A 21 -8.49 25.93 -4.41
C ILE A 21 -9.96 26.04 -4.03
N ILE A 22 -10.30 25.69 -2.79
CA ILE A 22 -11.68 25.77 -2.26
C ILE A 22 -12.19 27.19 -2.33
N LYS A 23 -11.39 28.17 -1.87
CA LYS A 23 -11.77 29.58 -1.89
C LYS A 23 -12.04 30.10 -3.29
N ALA A 24 -11.15 29.80 -4.24
CA ALA A 24 -11.27 30.25 -5.62
C ALA A 24 -12.50 29.58 -6.31
N ALA A 25 -12.69 28.28 -6.10
CA ALA A 25 -13.83 27.55 -6.66
C ALA A 25 -15.17 28.06 -6.11
N ARG A 26 -15.24 28.31 -4.79
CA ARG A 26 -16.44 28.84 -4.11
C ARG A 26 -16.83 30.24 -4.61
N GLN A 27 -15.84 31.11 -4.89
CA GLN A 27 -16.10 32.46 -5.43
C GLN A 27 -16.79 32.40 -6.80
N GLU A 28 -16.36 31.45 -7.64
CA GLU A 28 -16.90 31.25 -8.98
C GLU A 28 -18.09 30.26 -9.01
N LYS A 29 -18.44 29.66 -7.86
CA LYS A 29 -19.49 28.64 -7.71
C LYS A 29 -19.25 27.38 -8.56
N ILE A 30 -17.99 26.97 -8.69
CA ILE A 30 -17.60 25.79 -9.45
C ILE A 30 -17.35 24.62 -8.49
N PRO A 31 -18.09 23.51 -8.59
CA PRO A 31 -17.91 22.33 -7.75
C PRO A 31 -16.50 21.77 -7.86
N VAL A 32 -15.98 21.20 -6.76
CA VAL A 32 -14.66 20.54 -6.73
C VAL A 32 -14.80 19.09 -6.36
N ILE A 33 -14.24 18.22 -7.17
CA ILE A 33 -14.08 16.79 -6.88
C ILE A 33 -12.60 16.54 -6.60
N PHE A 34 -12.27 16.31 -5.35
CA PHE A 34 -10.96 15.81 -4.99
C PHE A 34 -10.90 14.31 -5.26
N PHE A 35 -9.76 13.82 -5.71
CA PHE A 35 -9.57 12.39 -5.95
C PHE A 35 -8.18 11.95 -5.53
N ASN A 36 -8.01 10.63 -5.30
CA ASN A 36 -6.78 9.99 -4.83
C ASN A 36 -6.36 10.46 -3.43
N ARG A 37 -5.82 11.66 -3.26
CA ARG A 37 -5.47 12.20 -1.94
C ARG A 37 -6.66 12.85 -1.28
N GLU A 38 -7.17 12.22 -0.24
CA GLU A 38 -8.31 12.72 0.54
C GLU A 38 -7.91 13.98 1.32
N PRO A 39 -8.59 15.14 1.13
CA PRO A 39 -8.43 16.29 1.99
C PRO A 39 -8.78 15.95 3.44
N VAL A 40 -8.34 16.75 4.41
CA VAL A 40 -8.81 16.58 5.78
C VAL A 40 -10.32 16.87 5.84
N LYS A 41 -11.02 16.17 6.73
CA LYS A 41 -12.48 16.22 6.83
C LYS A 41 -13.01 17.65 7.03
N GLU A 42 -12.30 18.44 7.80
CA GLU A 42 -12.61 19.83 8.09
C GLU A 42 -12.62 20.69 6.83
N ASP A 43 -11.74 20.41 5.87
CA ASP A 43 -11.70 21.13 4.58
C ASP A 43 -12.88 20.74 3.69
N LEU A 44 -13.23 19.45 3.62
CA LEU A 44 -14.38 18.98 2.85
C LEU A 44 -15.72 19.53 3.37
N MET A 45 -15.80 19.84 4.67
CA MET A 45 -17.01 20.39 5.27
C MET A 45 -17.16 21.92 5.11
N GLN A 46 -16.20 22.62 4.51
CA GLN A 46 -16.25 24.09 4.38
C GLN A 46 -17.31 24.56 3.37
N TRP A 47 -17.73 23.70 2.46
CA TRP A 47 -18.69 24.03 1.42
C TRP A 47 -19.39 22.75 0.89
N ASP A 48 -20.67 22.86 0.56
CA ASP A 48 -21.54 21.77 0.14
C ASP A 48 -21.32 21.25 -1.30
N GLN A 49 -20.43 21.92 -2.07
CA GLN A 49 -20.03 21.48 -3.41
C GLN A 49 -18.59 20.97 -3.47
N LEU A 50 -18.09 20.47 -2.36
CA LEU A 50 -16.83 19.74 -2.27
C LEU A 50 -17.12 18.24 -2.16
N TYR A 51 -16.47 17.47 -3.01
CA TYR A 51 -16.64 16.03 -3.09
C TYR A 51 -15.27 15.35 -3.03
N TYR A 52 -15.25 14.12 -2.53
CA TYR A 52 -14.07 13.27 -2.60
C TYR A 52 -14.44 11.91 -3.21
N VAL A 53 -13.58 11.42 -4.10
CA VAL A 53 -13.68 10.10 -4.71
C VAL A 53 -12.35 9.38 -4.52
N GLY A 54 -12.36 8.28 -3.79
CA GLY A 54 -11.19 7.45 -3.52
C GLY A 54 -11.55 6.13 -2.87
N CYS A 55 -10.56 5.27 -2.69
CA CYS A 55 -10.73 3.99 -2.00
C CYS A 55 -10.64 4.18 -0.49
N ASP A 56 -11.26 3.27 0.27
CA ASP A 56 -11.06 3.19 1.71
C ASP A 56 -9.72 2.50 2.01
N ALA A 57 -8.70 3.32 2.26
CA ALA A 57 -7.36 2.83 2.53
C ALA A 57 -7.26 2.04 3.84
N LYS A 58 -8.11 2.37 4.83
CA LYS A 58 -8.19 1.63 6.08
C LYS A 58 -8.71 0.22 5.82
N GLN A 59 -9.83 0.10 5.10
CA GLN A 59 -10.39 -1.18 4.72
C GLN A 59 -9.38 -2.02 3.92
N SER A 60 -8.68 -1.40 2.97
CA SER A 60 -7.67 -2.10 2.16
C SER A 60 -6.54 -2.67 3.03
N GLY A 61 -6.06 -1.89 4.02
CA GLY A 61 -5.05 -2.35 4.96
C GLY A 61 -5.54 -3.46 5.87
N GLU A 62 -6.76 -3.33 6.41
CA GLU A 62 -7.40 -4.38 7.25
C GLU A 62 -7.53 -5.69 6.46
N MET A 63 -8.07 -5.65 5.26
CA MET A 63 -8.21 -6.82 4.39
C MET A 63 -6.85 -7.46 4.04
N GLN A 64 -5.82 -6.65 3.78
CA GLN A 64 -4.47 -7.17 3.55
C GLN A 64 -3.93 -7.91 4.78
N GLY A 65 -4.11 -7.33 5.97
CA GLY A 65 -3.73 -7.98 7.22
C GLY A 65 -4.48 -9.28 7.46
N GLU A 66 -5.78 -9.33 7.15
CA GLU A 66 -6.62 -10.54 7.29
C GLU A 66 -6.13 -11.67 6.38
N ILE A 67 -5.99 -11.42 5.07
CA ILE A 67 -5.54 -12.47 4.14
C ILE A 67 -4.12 -12.94 4.44
N ALA A 68 -3.24 -12.04 4.89
CA ALA A 68 -1.89 -12.39 5.29
C ALA A 68 -1.90 -13.26 6.57
N ALA A 69 -2.70 -12.92 7.57
CA ALA A 69 -2.85 -13.71 8.80
C ALA A 69 -3.41 -15.11 8.51
N ASP A 70 -4.44 -15.20 7.67
CA ASP A 70 -5.04 -16.47 7.27
C ASP A 70 -4.02 -17.35 6.53
N TYR A 71 -3.25 -16.75 5.63
CA TYR A 71 -2.20 -17.47 4.91
C TYR A 71 -1.13 -18.00 5.88
N LEU A 72 -0.61 -17.15 6.77
CA LEU A 72 0.44 -17.53 7.73
C LEU A 72 -0.03 -18.62 8.68
N LYS A 73 -1.27 -18.59 9.18
CA LYS A 73 -1.87 -19.64 9.99
C LYS A 73 -1.99 -20.98 9.26
N ALA A 74 -2.32 -20.93 7.97
CA ALA A 74 -2.44 -22.12 7.13
C ALA A 74 -1.07 -22.70 6.69
N HIS A 75 -0.01 -21.87 6.73
CA HIS A 75 1.33 -22.23 6.26
C HIS A 75 2.40 -21.97 7.34
N PRO A 76 2.47 -22.79 8.42
CA PRO A 76 3.43 -22.56 9.51
C PRO A 76 4.90 -22.57 9.07
N GLY A 77 5.21 -23.14 7.91
CA GLY A 77 6.56 -23.09 7.34
C GLY A 77 6.97 -21.72 6.79
N ALA A 78 6.11 -20.72 6.85
CA ALA A 78 6.48 -19.33 6.58
C ALA A 78 7.40 -18.74 7.67
N ASP A 79 7.24 -19.18 8.91
CA ASP A 79 8.23 -19.01 10.00
C ASP A 79 9.39 -20.00 9.73
N LYS A 80 10.40 -19.51 9.00
CA LYS A 80 11.50 -20.35 8.49
C LYS A 80 12.50 -20.70 9.59
N ASN A 81 12.71 -19.79 10.53
CA ASN A 81 13.64 -19.96 11.63
C ASN A 81 12.98 -20.66 12.85
N GLN A 82 11.65 -20.81 12.86
CA GLN A 82 10.84 -21.49 13.88
C GLN A 82 10.95 -20.83 15.28
N ASP A 83 11.08 -19.51 15.32
CA ASP A 83 11.16 -18.77 16.58
C ASP A 83 9.77 -18.31 17.09
N GLY A 84 8.72 -18.57 16.32
CA GLY A 84 7.34 -18.21 16.65
C GLY A 84 6.96 -16.79 16.28
N LYS A 85 7.83 -16.07 15.58
CA LYS A 85 7.59 -14.74 15.03
C LYS A 85 7.69 -14.77 13.52
N ILE A 86 7.19 -13.74 12.87
CA ILE A 86 7.34 -13.54 11.43
C ILE A 86 8.19 -12.27 11.21
N GLN A 87 9.37 -12.47 10.67
CA GLN A 87 10.28 -11.39 10.33
C GLN A 87 9.82 -10.69 9.06
N TYR A 88 9.39 -9.43 9.19
CA TYR A 88 8.77 -8.74 8.08
C TYR A 88 9.49 -7.46 7.63
N VAL A 89 9.31 -7.18 6.36
CA VAL A 89 9.67 -5.91 5.70
C VAL A 89 8.39 -5.23 5.24
N LEU A 90 8.33 -3.91 5.40
CA LEU A 90 7.24 -3.10 4.91
C LEU A 90 7.72 -2.14 3.81
N LEU A 91 7.04 -2.18 2.66
CA LEU A 91 7.21 -1.25 1.55
C LEU A 91 6.06 -0.26 1.57
N GLU A 92 6.37 0.97 1.99
CA GLU A 92 5.39 2.05 2.06
C GLU A 92 5.42 2.91 0.80
N GLY A 93 4.27 3.47 0.45
CA GLY A 93 4.14 4.43 -0.61
C GLY A 93 4.90 5.74 -0.32
N GLU A 94 4.35 6.85 -0.74
CA GLU A 94 4.96 8.16 -0.53
C GLU A 94 4.81 8.63 0.92
N ALA A 95 5.89 9.16 1.48
CA ALA A 95 5.89 9.70 2.83
C ALA A 95 4.81 10.80 3.01
N GLY A 96 3.99 10.66 4.04
CA GLY A 96 2.88 11.58 4.34
C GLY A 96 1.62 11.38 3.49
N HIS A 97 1.60 10.41 2.59
CA HIS A 97 0.38 10.03 1.87
C HIS A 97 -0.57 9.31 2.82
N GLN A 98 -1.83 9.77 2.90
CA GLN A 98 -2.82 9.20 3.83
C GLN A 98 -3.05 7.70 3.62
N ASP A 99 -3.14 7.27 2.37
CA ASP A 99 -3.36 5.86 2.07
C ASP A 99 -2.16 5.01 2.49
N ALA A 100 -0.94 5.50 2.28
CA ALA A 100 0.27 4.79 2.69
C ALA A 100 0.27 4.56 4.21
N ILE A 101 0.04 5.61 4.98
CA ILE A 101 -0.03 5.54 6.45
C ILE A 101 -1.14 4.58 6.89
N SER A 102 -2.36 4.76 6.35
CA SER A 102 -3.52 3.93 6.74
C SER A 102 -3.34 2.46 6.39
N ARG A 103 -2.84 2.15 5.18
CA ARG A 103 -2.58 0.76 4.76
C ARG A 103 -1.49 0.12 5.62
N THR A 104 -0.41 0.86 5.91
CA THR A 104 0.68 0.40 6.80
C THR A 104 0.17 0.07 8.19
N ASP A 105 -0.47 1.04 8.85
CA ASP A 105 -0.91 0.88 10.23
C ASP A 105 -1.98 -0.21 10.37
N CYS A 106 -2.95 -0.24 9.45
CA CYS A 106 -4.05 -1.19 9.53
C CYS A 106 -3.60 -2.62 9.21
N SER A 107 -2.73 -2.83 8.21
CA SER A 107 -2.26 -4.19 7.87
C SER A 107 -1.45 -4.81 9.02
N VAL A 108 -0.52 -4.06 9.58
CA VAL A 108 0.30 -4.54 10.71
C VAL A 108 -0.56 -4.77 11.95
N LYS A 109 -1.45 -3.82 12.28
CA LYS A 109 -2.35 -3.94 13.42
C LYS A 109 -3.25 -5.18 13.28
N THR A 110 -3.83 -5.39 12.11
CA THR A 110 -4.72 -6.53 11.85
C THR A 110 -3.99 -7.87 11.95
N LEU A 111 -2.74 -7.96 11.47
CA LEU A 111 -1.90 -9.15 11.67
C LEU A 111 -1.72 -9.46 13.16
N ILE A 112 -1.37 -8.45 13.97
CA ILE A 112 -1.17 -8.61 15.41
C ILE A 112 -2.49 -9.02 16.11
N GLU A 113 -3.60 -8.36 15.79
CA GLU A 113 -4.94 -8.67 16.33
C GLU A 113 -5.39 -10.09 15.97
N ASN A 114 -4.93 -10.62 14.85
CA ASN A 114 -5.12 -12.01 14.45
C ASN A 114 -4.14 -13.00 15.08
N GLY A 115 -3.30 -12.57 16.01
CA GLY A 115 -2.41 -13.41 16.79
C GLY A 115 -1.10 -13.77 16.09
N ILE A 116 -0.71 -13.03 15.04
CA ILE A 116 0.60 -13.19 14.42
C ILE A 116 1.62 -12.34 15.20
N GLU A 117 2.64 -12.99 15.75
CA GLU A 117 3.76 -12.27 16.35
C GLU A 117 4.70 -11.80 15.25
N LEU A 118 4.96 -10.49 15.22
CA LEU A 118 5.74 -9.83 14.18
C LEU A 118 7.05 -9.29 14.71
N GLU A 119 8.12 -9.50 13.93
CA GLU A 119 9.40 -8.83 14.14
C GLU A 119 9.76 -8.00 12.91
N LYS A 120 9.81 -6.67 13.10
CA LYS A 120 10.08 -5.75 12.00
C LYS A 120 11.58 -5.68 11.70
N LEU A 121 12.01 -6.20 10.55
CA LEU A 121 13.37 -6.07 10.05
C LEU A 121 13.61 -4.69 9.44
N SER A 122 12.69 -4.23 8.61
CA SER A 122 12.85 -2.96 7.92
C SER A 122 11.51 -2.34 7.50
N TYR A 123 11.56 -1.02 7.29
CA TYR A 123 10.50 -0.18 6.79
C TYR A 123 11.10 0.75 5.75
N GLN A 124 10.59 0.73 4.52
CA GLN A 124 11.15 1.44 3.40
C GLN A 124 10.09 2.20 2.60
N PHE A 125 10.34 3.47 2.33
CA PHE A 125 9.57 4.21 1.33
C PHE A 125 10.03 3.82 -0.07
N ALA A 126 9.09 3.50 -0.94
CA ALA A 126 9.35 3.18 -2.34
C ALA A 126 8.41 3.93 -3.30
N ASP A 127 7.71 4.96 -2.79
CA ASP A 127 6.99 6.00 -3.53
C ASP A 127 6.04 5.43 -4.61
N TRP A 128 5.33 4.33 -4.32
CA TRP A 128 4.43 3.63 -5.23
C TRP A 128 5.11 3.07 -6.50
N ASN A 129 6.44 3.02 -6.53
CA ASN A 129 7.22 2.76 -7.72
C ASN A 129 7.92 1.40 -7.67
N ARG A 130 7.68 0.57 -8.71
CA ARG A 130 8.22 -0.80 -8.86
C ARG A 130 9.75 -0.82 -8.82
N GLY A 131 10.40 0.05 -9.58
CA GLY A 131 11.88 0.10 -9.64
C GLY A 131 12.52 0.58 -8.35
N GLN A 132 11.88 1.52 -7.62
CA GLN A 132 12.37 1.92 -6.29
C GLN A 132 12.22 0.77 -5.29
N ALA A 133 11.06 0.09 -5.29
CA ALA A 133 10.83 -1.07 -4.44
C ALA A 133 11.83 -2.20 -4.73
N GLU A 134 12.10 -2.48 -6.00
CA GLU A 134 13.11 -3.45 -6.41
C GLU A 134 14.50 -3.10 -5.85
N ASN A 135 14.92 -1.84 -5.99
CA ASN A 135 16.20 -1.38 -5.47
C ASN A 135 16.28 -1.50 -3.94
N ARG A 136 15.20 -1.11 -3.22
CA ARG A 136 15.13 -1.26 -1.76
C ARG A 136 15.20 -2.73 -1.34
N MET A 137 14.41 -3.59 -1.99
CA MET A 137 14.39 -5.02 -1.69
C MET A 137 15.73 -5.69 -2.00
N SER A 138 16.42 -5.32 -3.08
CA SER A 138 17.76 -5.85 -3.37
C SER A 138 18.74 -5.56 -2.23
N GLN A 139 18.73 -4.33 -1.69
CA GLN A 139 19.57 -3.96 -0.54
C GLN A 139 19.17 -4.75 0.73
N LEU A 140 17.88 -4.97 0.95
CA LEU A 140 17.41 -5.73 2.09
C LEU A 140 17.74 -7.21 1.97
N ILE A 141 17.66 -7.78 0.78
CA ILE A 141 18.08 -9.17 0.52
C ILE A 141 19.57 -9.33 0.75
N ASP A 142 20.39 -8.37 0.32
CA ASP A 142 21.84 -8.38 0.57
C ASP A 142 22.16 -8.33 2.08
N HIS A 143 21.30 -7.68 2.88
CA HIS A 143 21.53 -7.52 4.31
C HIS A 143 20.95 -8.66 5.16
N TYR A 144 19.70 -9.06 4.89
CA TYR A 144 18.95 -10.03 5.70
C TYR A 144 18.87 -11.42 5.07
N GLY A 145 19.12 -11.54 3.78
CA GLY A 145 19.09 -12.83 3.09
C GLY A 145 17.73 -13.51 3.20
N THR A 146 17.74 -14.73 3.72
CA THR A 146 16.55 -15.56 3.91
C THR A 146 15.78 -15.29 5.22
N GLU A 147 16.26 -14.37 6.06
CA GLU A 147 15.57 -13.96 7.29
C GLU A 147 14.25 -13.24 7.00
N ILE A 148 14.11 -12.64 5.80
CA ILE A 148 12.85 -12.01 5.43
C ILE A 148 11.81 -13.11 5.17
N GLU A 149 10.73 -13.10 5.95
CA GLU A 149 9.66 -14.09 5.88
C GLU A 149 8.37 -13.54 5.31
N LEU A 150 8.16 -12.23 5.46
CA LEU A 150 6.96 -11.54 4.98
C LEU A 150 7.33 -10.18 4.39
N VAL A 151 6.74 -9.86 3.24
CA VAL A 151 6.74 -8.51 2.66
C VAL A 151 5.31 -8.01 2.61
N ILE A 152 5.04 -6.95 3.36
CA ILE A 152 3.80 -6.17 3.27
C ILE A 152 4.08 -4.97 2.38
N SER A 153 3.35 -4.85 1.29
CA SER A 153 3.48 -3.74 0.36
C SER A 153 2.19 -2.94 0.26
N ASN A 154 2.28 -1.62 0.33
CA ASN A 154 1.11 -0.75 0.25
C ASN A 154 0.43 -0.75 -1.12
N ASN A 155 1.11 -1.23 -2.18
CA ASN A 155 0.48 -1.46 -3.48
C ASN A 155 1.17 -2.59 -4.26
N ASP A 156 0.56 -2.99 -5.37
CA ASP A 156 1.04 -4.08 -6.21
C ASP A 156 2.31 -3.73 -6.99
N GLU A 157 2.46 -2.48 -7.44
CA GLU A 157 3.67 -2.07 -8.14
C GLU A 157 4.92 -2.28 -7.28
N MET A 158 4.87 -1.91 -6.01
CA MET A 158 5.99 -2.13 -5.09
C MET A 158 6.13 -3.62 -4.72
N ALA A 159 5.02 -4.37 -4.58
CA ALA A 159 5.07 -5.82 -4.36
C ALA A 159 5.75 -6.54 -5.53
N LEU A 160 5.42 -6.16 -6.75
CA LEU A 160 6.07 -6.67 -7.97
C LEU A 160 7.56 -6.30 -8.02
N GLY A 161 7.93 -5.11 -7.53
CA GLY A 161 9.34 -4.74 -7.36
C GLY A 161 10.08 -5.70 -6.41
N ALA A 162 9.44 -6.11 -5.32
CA ALA A 162 10.01 -7.13 -4.43
C ALA A 162 10.17 -8.48 -5.16
N VAL A 163 9.17 -8.91 -5.92
CA VAL A 163 9.23 -10.12 -6.76
C VAL A 163 10.41 -10.07 -7.72
N GLU A 164 10.60 -8.94 -8.41
CA GLU A 164 11.72 -8.75 -9.36
C GLU A 164 13.08 -8.83 -8.68
N ALA A 165 13.23 -8.26 -7.47
CA ALA A 165 14.45 -8.36 -6.68
C ALA A 165 14.80 -9.83 -6.38
N TYR A 166 13.83 -10.64 -5.92
CA TYR A 166 14.04 -12.05 -5.63
C TYR A 166 14.35 -12.88 -6.88
N ARG A 167 13.71 -12.57 -8.03
CA ARG A 167 14.03 -13.20 -9.31
C ARG A 167 15.49 -12.95 -9.72
N LYS A 168 15.99 -11.73 -9.53
CA LYS A 168 17.37 -11.34 -9.89
C LYS A 168 18.42 -12.01 -9.03
N VAL A 169 18.16 -12.13 -7.73
CA VAL A 169 19.10 -12.82 -6.81
C VAL A 169 19.13 -14.32 -7.07
N GLY A 170 18.07 -14.88 -7.66
CA GLY A 170 18.03 -16.28 -8.05
C GLY A 170 17.80 -17.25 -6.87
N TYR A 171 17.22 -16.79 -5.79
CA TYR A 171 16.81 -17.68 -4.71
C TYR A 171 15.72 -18.64 -5.20
N ILE A 172 15.79 -19.89 -4.72
CA ILE A 172 14.74 -20.88 -5.00
C ILE A 172 13.47 -20.49 -4.23
N ARG A 173 12.32 -20.82 -4.77
CA ARG A 173 11.01 -20.37 -4.26
C ARG A 173 10.77 -20.60 -2.76
N LYS A 174 11.26 -21.70 -2.22
CA LYS A 174 11.13 -22.00 -0.78
C LYS A 174 11.84 -21.00 0.13
N ASP A 175 12.83 -20.28 -0.42
CA ASP A 175 13.62 -19.29 0.32
C ASP A 175 13.05 -17.86 0.19
N TRP A 176 12.01 -17.70 -0.63
CA TRP A 176 11.31 -16.43 -0.77
C TRP A 176 10.40 -16.15 0.45
N PRO A 177 10.19 -14.88 0.80
CA PRO A 177 9.14 -14.52 1.75
C PRO A 177 7.75 -14.72 1.12
N VAL A 178 6.72 -14.67 1.95
CA VAL A 178 5.36 -14.43 1.47
C VAL A 178 5.20 -12.93 1.17
N ILE A 179 4.52 -12.59 0.06
CA ILE A 179 4.42 -11.21 -0.45
C ILE A 179 2.95 -10.87 -0.68
N PHE A 180 2.49 -9.75 -0.09
CA PHE A 180 1.14 -9.25 -0.26
C PHE A 180 1.16 -7.82 -0.79
N GLY A 181 0.24 -7.53 -1.74
CA GLY A 181 0.02 -6.23 -2.35
C GLY A 181 -1.40 -5.72 -2.15
N ILE A 182 -1.68 -4.58 -2.76
CA ILE A 182 -3.00 -3.94 -2.86
C ILE A 182 -3.08 -3.33 -4.25
N ASP A 183 -4.21 -3.33 -4.88
CA ASP A 183 -4.77 -2.74 -6.10
C ASP A 183 -5.41 -3.78 -7.02
N GLY A 184 -5.00 -5.06 -6.98
CA GLY A 184 -5.51 -6.11 -7.86
C GLY A 184 -5.06 -5.92 -9.31
N LEU A 185 -3.83 -5.44 -9.54
CA LEU A 185 -3.28 -5.28 -10.89
C LEU A 185 -3.14 -6.62 -11.61
N GLU A 186 -3.33 -6.62 -12.93
CA GLU A 186 -3.23 -7.84 -13.73
C GLU A 186 -1.88 -8.55 -13.55
N ASP A 187 -0.77 -7.82 -13.59
CA ASP A 187 0.58 -8.35 -13.35
C ASP A 187 0.71 -9.00 -11.96
N ALA A 188 0.10 -8.39 -10.93
CA ALA A 188 0.12 -8.94 -9.58
C ALA A 188 -0.72 -10.21 -9.47
N LEU A 189 -1.88 -10.26 -10.12
CA LEU A 189 -2.71 -11.46 -10.19
C LEU A 189 -2.00 -12.60 -10.93
N GLU A 190 -1.23 -12.31 -11.98
CA GLU A 190 -0.39 -13.30 -12.63
C GLU A 190 0.75 -13.77 -11.70
N ALA A 191 1.36 -12.88 -10.91
CA ALA A 191 2.35 -13.25 -9.90
C ALA A 191 1.75 -14.14 -8.80
N VAL A 192 0.49 -13.88 -8.40
CA VAL A 192 -0.25 -14.74 -7.46
C VAL A 192 -0.48 -16.13 -8.07
N LYS A 193 -0.94 -16.21 -9.31
CA LYS A 193 -1.12 -17.50 -10.02
C LYS A 193 0.20 -18.29 -10.16
N ALA A 194 1.31 -17.58 -10.36
CA ALA A 194 2.64 -18.18 -10.41
C ALA A 194 3.18 -18.56 -9.02
N GLY A 195 2.47 -18.22 -7.95
CA GLY A 195 2.88 -18.40 -6.55
C GLY A 195 3.99 -17.44 -6.13
N GLU A 196 4.26 -16.37 -6.82
CA GLU A 196 5.30 -15.37 -6.50
C GLU A 196 4.82 -14.30 -5.52
N MET A 197 3.54 -14.07 -5.50
CA MET A 197 2.81 -13.38 -4.43
C MET A 197 1.77 -14.32 -3.85
N GLN A 198 1.32 -14.04 -2.64
CA GLN A 198 0.30 -14.84 -1.98
C GLN A 198 -1.07 -14.18 -1.98
N GLY A 199 -1.12 -12.89 -2.29
CA GLY A 199 -2.38 -12.17 -2.45
C GLY A 199 -2.21 -10.70 -2.79
N SER A 200 -3.27 -10.14 -3.33
CA SER A 200 -3.47 -8.71 -3.53
C SER A 200 -4.90 -8.34 -3.19
N ILE A 201 -5.10 -7.21 -2.55
CA ILE A 201 -6.42 -6.67 -2.28
C ILE A 201 -6.89 -5.88 -3.49
N TYR A 202 -8.06 -6.22 -4.00
CA TYR A 202 -8.66 -5.48 -5.09
C TYR A 202 -9.23 -4.15 -4.59
N ASN A 203 -8.71 -3.04 -5.11
CA ASN A 203 -9.29 -1.72 -4.92
C ASN A 203 -10.35 -1.49 -6.00
N ASP A 204 -11.61 -1.55 -5.59
CA ASP A 204 -12.72 -1.28 -6.49
C ASP A 204 -12.67 0.18 -6.96
N ARG A 205 -12.77 0.35 -8.28
CA ARG A 205 -12.73 1.66 -8.94
C ARG A 205 -14.11 2.14 -9.40
N VAL A 206 -15.16 1.39 -9.05
CA VAL A 206 -16.55 1.65 -9.46
C VAL A 206 -17.34 2.28 -8.34
#